data_0c0ceeff915bee36f52cf1a99421d607
#
_entry.id   0c0ceeff915bee36f52cf1a99421d607
#
_cell.length_a   1.000
_cell.length_b   1.000
_cell.length_c   1.000
_cell.angle_alpha   90.00
_cell.angle_beta   90.00
_cell.angle_gamma   90.00
#
_symmetry.space_group_name_H-M   'P 1'
#
loop_
_entity.id
_entity.type
_entity.pdbx_description
1 polymer ?
#
loop_
_entity_poly.entity_id
_entity_poly.type
_entity_poly.pdbx_seq_one_letter_code
_entity_poly.pdbx_strand_id
1 'polypeptide(L)'
;MSLLSVRSVHKQFGGLQALKGVSFDLEEGETVALIGPNGAGKTTLFNLISCEDRPDSGEIWLDGRRIDGLPAHLAAARGLARTFQNGRVFGNLTVLENVLLGAHTRLEGLTDPGSHLAGAVLTALREIVWSIVQPRRFRRREAEMTEEIRDILSFFGDRLLPRLHQPAYSLSYANRRRTELARALALRPRVLLLDEPTAGMNPTETEEMSEVIRQLQRRGQSMLLIEHKLDLVMAVAHRVVALDAGEVLVSGLPETVRSDSRLIEAYVGKKQVGAAAASAGAVLTPSMQA
;
A
#
# COMPACT_ATOMS: atom_id res chain seq x y z
N MET A 1 -18.21 5.10 -12.49
CA MET A 1 -18.19 3.65 -12.15
C MET A 1 -17.07 3.44 -11.17
N SER A 2 -17.32 2.78 -10.03
CA SER A 2 -16.28 2.58 -9.04
C SER A 2 -15.12 1.74 -9.59
N LEU A 3 -13.90 2.20 -9.36
CA LEU A 3 -12.67 1.53 -9.77
C LEU A 3 -12.34 0.34 -8.86
N LEU A 4 -12.52 0.53 -7.53
CA LEU A 4 -12.43 -0.54 -6.53
C LEU A 4 -13.75 -0.59 -5.77
N SER A 5 -14.33 -1.78 -5.62
CA SER A 5 -15.58 -2.00 -4.89
C SER A 5 -15.41 -3.11 -3.86
N VAL A 6 -15.67 -2.82 -2.62
CA VAL A 6 -15.69 -3.76 -1.50
C VAL A 6 -17.14 -3.94 -1.07
N ARG A 7 -17.65 -5.19 -1.10
CA ARG A 7 -19.07 -5.50 -0.90
C ARG A 7 -19.26 -6.53 0.21
N SER A 8 -19.85 -6.10 1.32
CA SER A 8 -20.22 -6.95 2.46
C SER A 8 -19.12 -7.93 2.88
N VAL A 9 -17.89 -7.44 2.97
CA VAL A 9 -16.72 -8.28 3.26
C VAL A 9 -16.68 -8.65 4.73
N HIS A 10 -16.59 -9.96 5.00
CA HIS A 10 -16.45 -10.55 6.33
C HIS A 10 -15.11 -11.27 6.45
N LYS A 11 -14.51 -11.21 7.63
CA LYS A 11 -13.31 -11.96 7.96
C LYS A 11 -13.29 -12.33 9.43
N GLN A 12 -13.03 -13.61 9.74
CA GLN A 12 -12.90 -14.13 11.08
C GLN A 12 -11.57 -14.85 11.25
N PHE A 13 -10.96 -14.70 12.40
CA PHE A 13 -9.77 -15.44 12.83
C PHE A 13 -10.09 -16.17 14.15
N GLY A 14 -10.28 -17.50 14.06
CA GLY A 14 -10.77 -18.26 15.21
C GLY A 14 -12.11 -17.72 15.71
N GLY A 15 -12.17 -17.26 16.97
CA GLY A 15 -13.38 -16.67 17.55
C GLY A 15 -13.54 -15.16 17.32
N LEU A 16 -12.55 -14.48 16.71
CA LEU A 16 -12.56 -13.03 16.52
C LEU A 16 -13.07 -12.66 15.13
N GLN A 17 -14.19 -11.98 15.05
CA GLN A 17 -14.67 -11.35 13.82
C GLN A 17 -13.92 -10.04 13.57
N ALA A 18 -12.94 -10.07 12.67
CA ALA A 18 -12.13 -8.92 12.34
C ALA A 18 -12.85 -7.94 11.39
N LEU A 19 -13.72 -8.43 10.50
CA LEU A 19 -14.57 -7.64 9.62
C LEU A 19 -15.98 -8.23 9.60
N LYS A 20 -17.00 -7.35 9.62
CA LYS A 20 -18.42 -7.69 9.78
C LYS A 20 -19.28 -7.02 8.69
N GLY A 21 -19.00 -7.33 7.43
CA GLY A 21 -19.80 -6.81 6.31
C GLY A 21 -19.37 -5.43 5.81
N VAL A 22 -18.06 -5.16 5.81
CA VAL A 22 -17.52 -3.88 5.35
C VAL A 22 -17.83 -3.68 3.87
N SER A 23 -18.37 -2.49 3.54
CA SER A 23 -18.69 -2.09 2.17
C SER A 23 -18.29 -0.64 1.92
N PHE A 24 -17.57 -0.38 0.84
CA PHE A 24 -17.28 0.94 0.31
C PHE A 24 -16.76 0.83 -1.12
N ASP A 25 -16.76 1.95 -1.83
CA ASP A 25 -16.23 2.06 -3.19
C ASP A 25 -15.06 3.04 -3.22
N LEU A 26 -14.24 2.99 -4.27
CA LEU A 26 -13.23 3.97 -4.64
C LEU A 26 -13.42 4.32 -6.11
N GLU A 27 -13.64 5.59 -6.39
CA GLU A 27 -13.78 6.08 -7.77
C GLU A 27 -12.41 6.34 -8.41
N GLU A 28 -12.39 6.45 -9.74
CA GLU A 28 -11.16 6.77 -10.48
C GLU A 28 -10.66 8.18 -10.11
N GLY A 29 -9.36 8.32 -9.80
CA GLY A 29 -8.74 9.56 -9.35
C GLY A 29 -9.08 9.95 -7.90
N GLU A 30 -9.90 9.17 -7.20
CA GLU A 30 -10.25 9.43 -5.80
C GLU A 30 -9.14 8.99 -4.85
N THR A 31 -8.97 9.71 -3.74
CA THR A 31 -8.21 9.28 -2.57
C THR A 31 -9.17 9.04 -1.41
N VAL A 32 -9.33 7.79 -1.02
CA VAL A 32 -10.09 7.41 0.18
C VAL A 32 -9.14 7.11 1.32
N ALA A 33 -9.34 7.74 2.48
CA ALA A 33 -8.61 7.42 3.70
C ALA A 33 -9.43 6.47 4.58
N LEU A 34 -8.78 5.39 5.01
CA LEU A 34 -9.33 4.43 5.97
C LEU A 34 -8.77 4.71 7.35
N ILE A 35 -9.59 5.18 8.26
CA ILE A 35 -9.21 5.52 9.63
C ILE A 35 -9.93 4.65 10.65
N GLY A 36 -9.52 4.74 11.91
CA GLY A 36 -10.14 4.02 13.02
C GLY A 36 -9.12 3.63 14.10
N PRO A 37 -9.55 3.26 15.29
CA PRO A 37 -8.67 2.84 16.35
C PRO A 37 -7.90 1.56 16.02
N ASN A 38 -6.88 1.24 16.84
CA ASN A 38 -6.15 -0.02 16.71
C ASN A 38 -7.10 -1.20 16.93
N GLY A 39 -7.00 -2.22 16.08
CA GLY A 39 -7.90 -3.38 16.10
C GLY A 39 -9.25 -3.15 15.39
N ALA A 40 -9.47 -2.00 14.73
CA ALA A 40 -10.71 -1.74 13.97
C ALA A 40 -10.88 -2.59 12.71
N GLY A 41 -9.84 -3.32 12.26
CA GLY A 41 -9.89 -4.17 11.07
C GLY A 41 -9.20 -3.58 9.83
N LYS A 42 -8.59 -2.39 9.90
CA LYS A 42 -7.97 -1.69 8.75
C LYS A 42 -6.94 -2.54 8.01
N THR A 43 -5.94 -3.06 8.73
CA THR A 43 -4.88 -3.90 8.15
C THR A 43 -5.44 -5.20 7.57
N THR A 44 -6.43 -5.80 8.24
CA THR A 44 -7.14 -6.98 7.72
C THR A 44 -7.80 -6.65 6.38
N LEU A 45 -8.52 -5.54 6.30
CA LEU A 45 -9.17 -5.10 5.06
C LEU A 45 -8.15 -4.85 3.93
N PHE A 46 -7.00 -4.21 4.22
CA PHE A 46 -5.93 -4.04 3.25
C PHE A 46 -5.36 -5.37 2.76
N ASN A 47 -5.17 -6.36 3.65
CA ASN A 47 -4.70 -7.69 3.29
C ASN A 47 -5.68 -8.40 2.34
N LEU A 48 -6.99 -8.23 2.57
CA LEU A 48 -8.01 -8.79 1.68
C LEU A 48 -8.03 -8.09 0.32
N ILE A 49 -7.97 -6.76 0.29
CA ILE A 49 -7.95 -5.98 -0.96
C ILE A 49 -6.68 -6.29 -1.77
N SER A 50 -5.52 -6.42 -1.10
CA SER A 50 -4.25 -6.77 -1.77
C SER A 50 -4.12 -8.26 -2.12
N CYS A 51 -5.14 -9.07 -1.83
CA CYS A 51 -5.14 -10.52 -2.05
C CYS A 51 -4.03 -11.27 -1.30
N GLU A 52 -3.51 -10.72 -0.19
CA GLU A 52 -2.61 -11.42 0.74
C GLU A 52 -3.36 -12.40 1.63
N ASP A 53 -4.66 -12.17 1.83
CA ASP A 53 -5.58 -13.07 2.51
C ASP A 53 -6.91 -13.12 1.73
N ARG A 54 -7.82 -14.01 2.12
CA ARG A 54 -9.12 -14.18 1.48
C ARG A 54 -10.25 -13.83 2.44
N PRO A 55 -11.31 -13.13 1.98
CA PRO A 55 -12.50 -12.94 2.77
C PRO A 55 -13.21 -14.28 3.00
N ASP A 56 -13.89 -14.41 4.13
CA ASP A 56 -14.75 -15.58 4.40
C ASP A 56 -16.08 -15.47 3.63
N SER A 57 -16.55 -14.24 3.43
CA SER A 57 -17.69 -13.92 2.56
C SER A 57 -17.62 -12.48 2.08
N GLY A 58 -18.44 -12.14 1.09
CA GLY A 58 -18.41 -10.86 0.41
C GLY A 58 -17.57 -10.89 -0.85
N GLU A 59 -17.37 -9.75 -1.47
CA GLU A 59 -16.72 -9.64 -2.77
C GLU A 59 -15.85 -8.40 -2.85
N ILE A 60 -14.73 -8.48 -3.58
CA ILE A 60 -13.85 -7.36 -3.89
C ILE A 60 -13.66 -7.30 -5.40
N TRP A 61 -13.97 -6.14 -5.98
CA TRP A 61 -13.93 -5.91 -7.42
C TRP A 61 -12.95 -4.80 -7.76
N LEU A 62 -12.13 -5.00 -8.76
CA LEU A 62 -11.23 -4.01 -9.34
C LEU A 62 -11.53 -3.88 -10.83
N ASP A 63 -11.88 -2.66 -11.27
CA ASP A 63 -12.20 -2.38 -12.67
C ASP A 63 -13.24 -3.37 -13.26
N GLY A 64 -14.34 -3.58 -12.53
CA GLY A 64 -15.40 -4.49 -12.93
C GLY A 64 -15.05 -5.97 -12.92
N ARG A 65 -13.87 -6.35 -12.41
CA ARG A 65 -13.41 -7.74 -12.31
C ARG A 65 -13.24 -8.13 -10.85
N ARG A 66 -13.79 -9.28 -10.47
CA ARG A 66 -13.64 -9.83 -9.14
C ARG A 66 -12.18 -10.23 -8.88
N ILE A 67 -11.62 -9.82 -7.75
CA ILE A 67 -10.22 -10.07 -7.38
C ILE A 67 -10.04 -10.88 -6.10
N ASP A 68 -11.04 -10.95 -5.21
CA ASP A 68 -10.95 -11.73 -3.98
C ASP A 68 -10.64 -13.19 -4.28
N GLY A 69 -9.69 -13.74 -3.54
CA GLY A 69 -9.20 -15.11 -3.75
C GLY A 69 -8.20 -15.30 -4.88
N LEU A 70 -7.83 -14.25 -5.62
CA LEU A 70 -6.69 -14.31 -6.52
C LEU A 70 -5.37 -14.37 -5.75
N PRO A 71 -4.32 -14.95 -6.32
CA PRO A 71 -2.95 -14.73 -5.87
C PRO A 71 -2.55 -13.25 -5.99
N ALA A 72 -1.80 -12.71 -5.02
CA ALA A 72 -1.41 -11.30 -4.97
C ALA A 72 -0.72 -10.79 -6.26
N HIS A 73 0.11 -11.64 -6.90
CA HIS A 73 0.77 -11.26 -8.15
C HIS A 73 -0.21 -11.04 -9.31
N LEU A 74 -1.35 -11.75 -9.35
CA LEU A 74 -2.39 -11.51 -10.35
C LEU A 74 -3.20 -10.24 -10.06
N ALA A 75 -3.40 -9.89 -8.78
CA ALA A 75 -3.98 -8.61 -8.41
C ALA A 75 -3.04 -7.45 -8.81
N ALA A 76 -1.73 -7.61 -8.61
CA ALA A 76 -0.72 -6.66 -9.06
C ALA A 76 -0.73 -6.50 -10.60
N ALA A 77 -0.79 -7.61 -11.35
CA ALA A 77 -0.90 -7.57 -12.81
C ALA A 77 -2.19 -6.88 -13.31
N ARG A 78 -3.24 -6.80 -12.47
CA ARG A 78 -4.46 -6.04 -12.75
C ARG A 78 -4.40 -4.57 -12.36
N GLY A 79 -3.24 -4.10 -11.90
CA GLY A 79 -3.02 -2.70 -11.56
C GLY A 79 -3.28 -2.35 -10.09
N LEU A 80 -3.16 -3.30 -9.18
CA LEU A 80 -3.19 -3.04 -7.74
C LEU A 80 -1.77 -3.06 -7.18
N ALA A 81 -1.28 -1.94 -6.62
CA ALA A 81 -0.01 -1.90 -5.91
C ALA A 81 -0.23 -1.56 -4.44
N ARG A 82 0.65 -2.08 -3.56
CA ARG A 82 0.63 -1.82 -2.12
C ARG A 82 2.02 -1.49 -1.61
N THR A 83 2.09 -0.48 -0.72
CA THR A 83 3.22 -0.31 0.19
C THR A 83 2.97 -1.05 1.50
N PHE A 84 4.03 -1.47 2.20
CA PHE A 84 3.91 -2.25 3.43
C PHE A 84 4.41 -1.45 4.64
N GLN A 85 3.80 -1.67 5.79
CA GLN A 85 4.13 -0.96 7.03
C GLN A 85 5.62 -1.06 7.43
N ASN A 86 6.30 -2.16 7.10
CA ASN A 86 7.71 -2.41 7.48
C ASN A 86 8.75 -2.05 6.40
N GLY A 87 8.41 -1.23 5.40
CA GLY A 87 9.35 -0.75 4.38
C GLY A 87 10.14 -1.88 3.71
N ARG A 88 9.46 -2.75 2.96
CA ARG A 88 10.07 -3.94 2.31
C ARG A 88 10.90 -3.54 1.09
N VAL A 89 12.04 -2.86 1.31
CA VAL A 89 13.05 -2.64 0.27
C VAL A 89 14.10 -3.76 0.29
N PHE A 90 14.63 -4.10 -0.87
CA PHE A 90 15.76 -5.02 -0.99
C PHE A 90 17.04 -4.28 -0.61
N GLY A 91 17.53 -4.50 0.61
CA GLY A 91 18.63 -3.72 1.19
C GLY A 91 19.90 -3.70 0.34
N ASN A 92 20.29 -4.85 -0.22
CA ASN A 92 21.50 -5.00 -1.04
C ASN A 92 21.38 -4.41 -2.45
N LEU A 93 20.17 -4.09 -2.89
CA LEU A 93 19.94 -3.42 -4.16
C LEU A 93 19.98 -1.91 -3.98
N THR A 94 20.40 -1.21 -5.03
CA THR A 94 20.37 0.25 -5.11
C THR A 94 18.93 0.78 -5.16
N VAL A 95 18.75 2.08 -4.98
CA VAL A 95 17.45 2.74 -5.17
C VAL A 95 16.90 2.44 -6.57
N LEU A 96 17.71 2.61 -7.60
CA LEU A 96 17.32 2.37 -8.99
C LEU A 96 16.87 0.92 -9.21
N GLU A 97 17.65 -0.06 -8.75
CA GLU A 97 17.33 -1.48 -8.89
C GLU A 97 16.06 -1.86 -8.13
N ASN A 98 15.82 -1.29 -6.94
CA ASN A 98 14.57 -1.49 -6.20
C ASN A 98 13.36 -1.00 -7.02
N VAL A 99 13.47 0.16 -7.67
CA VAL A 99 12.37 0.71 -8.48
C VAL A 99 12.18 -0.08 -9.77
N LEU A 100 13.27 -0.49 -10.44
CA LEU A 100 13.22 -1.38 -11.61
C LEU A 100 12.50 -2.69 -11.33
N LEU A 101 12.69 -3.29 -10.16
CA LEU A 101 11.95 -4.50 -9.75
C LEU A 101 10.44 -4.27 -9.74
N GLY A 102 9.96 -3.08 -9.36
CA GLY A 102 8.55 -2.74 -9.43
C GLY A 102 8.00 -2.74 -10.86
N ALA A 103 8.84 -2.43 -11.84
CA ALA A 103 8.45 -2.44 -13.26
C ALA A 103 8.56 -3.82 -13.93
N HIS A 104 9.13 -4.84 -13.25
CA HIS A 104 9.44 -6.15 -13.84
C HIS A 104 8.22 -6.87 -14.42
N THR A 105 7.08 -6.84 -13.74
CA THR A 105 5.83 -7.47 -14.22
C THR A 105 5.35 -6.89 -15.55
N ARG A 106 5.74 -5.66 -15.87
CA ARG A 106 5.45 -5.00 -17.16
C ARG A 106 6.37 -5.47 -18.28
N LEU A 107 7.55 -6.02 -17.93
CA LEU A 107 8.49 -6.64 -18.87
C LEU A 107 8.09 -8.06 -19.22
N GLU A 108 7.55 -8.82 -18.27
CA GLU A 108 7.11 -10.21 -18.48
C GLU A 108 5.92 -10.35 -19.43
N GLY A 109 5.09 -9.32 -19.60
CA GLY A 109 4.04 -9.30 -20.61
C GLY A 109 4.52 -9.43 -22.06
N LEU A 110 5.83 -9.60 -22.27
CA LEU A 110 6.50 -9.84 -23.55
C LEU A 110 6.89 -11.32 -23.77
N THR A 111 6.79 -12.15 -22.74
CA THR A 111 6.93 -13.60 -22.85
C THR A 111 5.53 -14.19 -23.00
N ASP A 112 5.24 -14.75 -24.17
CA ASP A 112 3.98 -15.40 -24.51
C ASP A 112 3.65 -16.51 -23.48
N PRO A 113 2.49 -16.47 -22.76
CA PRO A 113 2.15 -17.46 -21.74
C PRO A 113 1.83 -18.85 -22.30
N GLY A 114 2.01 -19.06 -23.60
CA GLY A 114 1.58 -20.25 -24.32
C GLY A 114 2.57 -21.43 -24.43
N SER A 115 3.77 -21.37 -23.84
CA SER A 115 4.74 -22.44 -24.00
C SER A 115 4.83 -23.35 -22.77
N HIS A 116 3.95 -24.35 -22.72
CA HIS A 116 4.06 -25.49 -21.79
C HIS A 116 5.31 -26.34 -22.03
N LEU A 117 6.01 -26.73 -20.99
CA LEU A 117 7.09 -27.70 -20.72
C LEU A 117 8.08 -28.11 -21.85
N ALA A 118 7.68 -28.21 -23.09
CA ALA A 118 8.59 -28.54 -24.21
C ALA A 118 9.45 -27.32 -24.63
N GLY A 119 9.08 -26.12 -24.20
CA GLY A 119 9.75 -24.86 -24.51
C GLY A 119 10.86 -24.45 -23.54
N ALA A 120 11.00 -25.06 -22.35
CA ALA A 120 11.89 -24.55 -21.30
C ALA A 120 13.36 -24.50 -21.74
N VAL A 121 13.86 -25.51 -22.44
CA VAL A 121 15.24 -25.55 -22.98
C VAL A 121 15.40 -24.56 -24.14
N LEU A 122 14.39 -24.44 -25.00
CA LEU A 122 14.39 -23.50 -26.13
C LEU A 122 14.25 -22.05 -25.60
N THR A 123 13.47 -21.86 -24.54
CA THR A 123 13.31 -20.57 -23.86
C THR A 123 14.61 -20.16 -23.18
N ALA A 124 15.28 -21.06 -22.44
CA ALA A 124 16.57 -20.79 -21.82
C ALA A 124 17.67 -20.51 -22.86
N LEU A 125 17.73 -21.25 -23.94
CA LEU A 125 18.66 -20.97 -25.06
C LEU A 125 18.33 -19.63 -25.74
N ARG A 126 17.05 -19.31 -25.89
CA ARG A 126 16.59 -18.02 -26.44
C ARG A 126 16.94 -16.88 -25.49
N GLU A 127 16.79 -17.03 -24.19
CA GLU A 127 17.19 -16.05 -23.17
C GLU A 127 18.71 -15.82 -23.17
N ILE A 128 19.51 -16.87 -23.31
CA ILE A 128 20.97 -16.77 -23.42
C ILE A 128 21.36 -16.03 -24.72
N VAL A 129 20.77 -16.37 -25.85
CA VAL A 129 21.02 -15.71 -27.13
C VAL A 129 20.51 -14.26 -27.09
N TRP A 130 19.39 -13.99 -26.45
CA TRP A 130 18.84 -12.63 -26.28
C TRP A 130 19.66 -11.77 -25.34
N SER A 131 20.26 -12.35 -24.30
CA SER A 131 21.17 -11.60 -23.39
C SER A 131 22.48 -11.24 -24.08
N ILE A 132 22.95 -12.03 -25.06
CA ILE A 132 24.18 -11.76 -25.81
C ILE A 132 23.94 -10.77 -26.97
N VAL A 133 22.82 -10.91 -27.70
CA VAL A 133 22.56 -10.12 -28.92
C VAL A 133 21.96 -8.74 -28.60
N GLN A 134 21.38 -8.55 -27.42
CA GLN A 134 20.68 -7.32 -26.98
C GLN A 134 19.99 -6.59 -28.15
N PRO A 135 18.84 -7.06 -28.64
CA PRO A 135 18.18 -6.45 -29.81
C PRO A 135 17.95 -4.96 -29.56
N ARG A 136 18.10 -4.14 -30.61
CA ARG A 136 17.86 -2.67 -30.53
C ARG A 136 16.54 -2.31 -29.85
N ARG A 137 15.53 -3.19 -29.95
CA ARG A 137 14.22 -3.04 -29.26
C ARG A 137 14.33 -3.14 -27.75
N PHE A 138 15.23 -3.98 -27.22
CA PHE A 138 15.46 -4.14 -25.78
C PHE A 138 16.13 -2.89 -25.20
N ARG A 139 17.20 -2.42 -25.85
CA ARG A 139 17.90 -1.17 -25.43
C ARG A 139 16.99 0.05 -25.47
N ARG A 140 16.10 0.13 -26.46
CA ARG A 140 15.13 1.24 -26.52
C ARG A 140 14.15 1.19 -25.37
N ARG A 141 13.62 0.00 -25.03
CA ARG A 141 12.72 -0.18 -23.87
C ARG A 141 13.40 0.05 -22.54
N GLU A 142 14.64 -0.40 -22.39
CA GLU A 142 15.44 -0.15 -21.19
C GLU A 142 15.69 1.35 -21.01
N ALA A 143 15.96 2.08 -22.08
CA ALA A 143 16.10 3.53 -22.05
C ALA A 143 14.76 4.22 -21.72
N GLU A 144 13.66 3.81 -22.35
CA GLU A 144 12.31 4.31 -22.08
C GLU A 144 11.92 4.05 -20.61
N MET A 145 12.23 2.86 -20.07
CA MET A 145 11.99 2.51 -18.68
C MET A 145 12.86 3.31 -17.71
N THR A 146 14.12 3.54 -18.05
CA THR A 146 15.04 4.35 -17.22
C THR A 146 14.54 5.79 -17.13
N GLU A 147 14.07 6.37 -18.24
CA GLU A 147 13.46 7.70 -18.23
C GLU A 147 12.18 7.75 -17.41
N GLU A 148 11.35 6.73 -17.53
CA GLU A 148 10.14 6.59 -16.75
C GLU A 148 10.41 6.50 -15.24
N ILE A 149 11.43 5.73 -14.85
CA ILE A 149 11.86 5.64 -13.46
C ILE A 149 12.40 6.98 -12.96
N ARG A 150 13.10 7.74 -13.79
CA ARG A 150 13.53 9.09 -13.43
C ARG A 150 12.35 10.02 -13.19
N ASP A 151 11.30 9.93 -14.01
CA ASP A 151 10.06 10.70 -13.79
C ASP A 151 9.41 10.31 -12.45
N ILE A 152 9.31 9.01 -12.15
CA ILE A 152 8.83 8.54 -10.85
C ILE A 152 9.70 9.06 -9.70
N LEU A 153 11.02 8.99 -9.84
CA LEU A 153 11.94 9.45 -8.81
C LEU A 153 11.95 10.97 -8.65
N SER A 154 11.55 11.71 -9.69
CA SER A 154 11.41 13.17 -9.62
C SER A 154 10.37 13.64 -8.59
N PHE A 155 9.34 12.82 -8.28
CA PHE A 155 8.39 13.10 -7.19
C PHE A 155 9.08 13.25 -5.83
N PHE A 156 10.22 12.56 -5.67
CA PHE A 156 10.98 12.55 -4.42
C PHE A 156 12.19 13.50 -4.46
N GLY A 157 12.38 14.22 -5.57
CA GLY A 157 13.38 15.28 -5.76
C GLY A 157 14.76 14.91 -5.21
N ASP A 158 15.35 15.83 -4.44
CA ASP A 158 16.69 15.67 -3.85
C ASP A 158 16.80 14.53 -2.82
N ARG A 159 15.70 13.90 -2.44
CA ARG A 159 15.70 12.79 -1.49
C ARG A 159 16.15 11.48 -2.11
N LEU A 160 15.78 11.18 -3.36
CA LEU A 160 16.13 9.93 -4.03
C LEU A 160 17.02 10.10 -5.26
N LEU A 161 16.86 11.15 -6.07
CA LEU A 161 17.65 11.34 -7.29
C LEU A 161 19.16 11.31 -7.07
N PRO A 162 19.75 12.01 -6.07
CA PRO A 162 21.19 11.94 -5.82
C PRO A 162 21.66 10.59 -5.27
N ARG A 163 20.73 9.70 -4.91
CA ARG A 163 20.96 8.41 -4.25
C ARG A 163 20.65 7.21 -5.12
N LEU A 164 20.47 7.40 -6.42
CA LEU A 164 20.07 6.34 -7.36
C LEU A 164 20.91 5.07 -7.25
N HIS A 165 22.22 5.22 -7.09
CA HIS A 165 23.17 4.11 -7.01
C HIS A 165 23.56 3.75 -5.59
N GLN A 166 22.92 4.34 -4.56
CA GLN A 166 23.16 3.95 -3.18
C GLN A 166 22.38 2.69 -2.83
N PRO A 167 23.01 1.71 -2.14
CA PRO A 167 22.31 0.54 -1.64
C PRO A 167 21.24 0.94 -0.62
N ALA A 168 20.06 0.32 -0.68
CA ALA A 168 18.94 0.70 0.15
C ALA A 168 19.19 0.52 1.66
N TYR A 169 20.08 -0.39 2.08
CA TYR A 169 20.45 -0.53 3.49
C TYR A 169 21.13 0.72 4.06
N SER A 170 21.79 1.55 3.23
CA SER A 170 22.47 2.78 3.65
C SER A 170 21.54 3.99 3.79
N LEU A 171 20.31 3.87 3.34
CA LEU A 171 19.34 4.96 3.36
C LEU A 171 18.74 5.15 4.77
N SER A 172 18.35 6.39 5.08
CA SER A 172 17.49 6.67 6.22
C SER A 172 16.14 5.93 6.11
N TYR A 173 15.45 5.76 7.23
CA TYR A 173 14.13 5.12 7.25
C TYR A 173 13.15 5.80 6.28
N ALA A 174 13.07 7.13 6.30
CA ALA A 174 12.21 7.90 5.42
C ALA A 174 12.56 7.68 3.92
N ASN A 175 13.85 7.62 3.57
CA ASN A 175 14.25 7.37 2.19
C ASN A 175 13.98 5.92 1.75
N ARG A 176 14.05 4.94 2.64
CA ARG A 176 13.57 3.56 2.34
C ARG A 176 12.08 3.54 2.04
N ARG A 177 11.27 4.27 2.82
CA ARG A 177 9.83 4.43 2.56
C ARG A 177 9.54 5.08 1.20
N ARG A 178 10.29 6.14 0.87
CA ARG A 178 10.19 6.79 -0.46
C ARG A 178 10.57 5.83 -1.58
N THR A 179 11.63 5.02 -1.40
CA THR A 179 12.04 4.00 -2.37
C THR A 179 10.97 2.92 -2.55
N GLU A 180 10.33 2.50 -1.47
CA GLU A 180 9.21 1.54 -1.52
C GLU A 180 8.02 2.10 -2.31
N LEU A 181 7.64 3.35 -2.06
CA LEU A 181 6.57 4.03 -2.80
C LEU A 181 6.95 4.19 -4.28
N ALA A 182 8.19 4.59 -4.59
CA ALA A 182 8.69 4.68 -5.97
C ALA A 182 8.61 3.32 -6.68
N ARG A 183 8.98 2.22 -6.00
CA ARG A 183 8.82 0.85 -6.53
C ARG A 183 7.36 0.48 -6.81
N ALA A 184 6.44 0.84 -5.91
CA ALA A 184 5.02 0.60 -6.12
C ALA A 184 4.47 1.39 -7.32
N LEU A 185 4.92 2.63 -7.51
CA LEU A 185 4.55 3.48 -8.64
C LEU A 185 5.09 2.95 -9.98
N ALA A 186 6.26 2.28 -9.98
CA ALA A 186 6.85 1.69 -11.18
C ALA A 186 5.98 0.58 -11.82
N LEU A 187 5.06 -0.01 -11.04
CA LEU A 187 4.03 -0.92 -11.55
C LEU A 187 3.00 -0.18 -12.43
N ARG A 188 2.91 1.15 -12.37
CA ARG A 188 1.82 1.99 -12.94
C ARG A 188 0.45 1.51 -12.47
N PRO A 189 0.21 1.50 -11.15
CA PRO A 189 -1.01 0.92 -10.62
C PRO A 189 -2.23 1.77 -10.98
N ARG A 190 -3.35 1.12 -11.21
CA ARG A 190 -4.66 1.79 -11.27
C ARG A 190 -5.13 2.20 -9.88
N VAL A 191 -4.88 1.35 -8.87
CA VAL A 191 -5.14 1.64 -7.45
C VAL A 191 -3.86 1.42 -6.65
N LEU A 192 -3.47 2.43 -5.88
CA LEU A 192 -2.33 2.40 -4.97
C LEU A 192 -2.82 2.32 -3.52
N LEU A 193 -2.45 1.25 -2.83
CA LEU A 193 -2.71 1.05 -1.40
C LEU A 193 -1.52 1.56 -0.59
N LEU A 194 -1.74 2.59 0.23
CA LEU A 194 -0.74 3.22 1.09
C LEU A 194 -0.99 2.84 2.55
N ASP A 195 -0.12 2.02 3.12
CA ASP A 195 -0.22 1.54 4.50
C ASP A 195 0.70 2.35 5.41
N GLU A 196 0.15 3.34 6.10
CA GLU A 196 0.85 4.28 7.00
C GLU A 196 2.13 4.87 6.37
N PRO A 197 2.05 5.56 5.22
CA PRO A 197 3.23 6.01 4.47
C PRO A 197 4.11 6.99 5.25
N THR A 198 3.59 7.64 6.29
CA THR A 198 4.34 8.61 7.11
C THR A 198 4.71 8.08 8.50
N ALA A 199 4.50 6.79 8.78
CA ALA A 199 4.88 6.20 10.05
C ALA A 199 6.39 6.34 10.30
N GLY A 200 6.77 6.77 11.52
CA GLY A 200 8.17 6.96 11.90
C GLY A 200 8.90 8.16 11.26
N MET A 201 8.21 9.00 10.49
CA MET A 201 8.75 10.21 9.90
C MET A 201 8.60 11.40 10.85
N ASN A 202 9.61 12.28 10.85
CA ASN A 202 9.55 13.56 11.53
C ASN A 202 8.55 14.52 10.83
N PRO A 203 8.20 15.70 11.42
CA PRO A 203 7.23 16.62 10.82
C PRO A 203 7.58 17.07 9.40
N THR A 204 8.85 17.41 9.14
CA THR A 204 9.32 17.82 7.81
C THR A 204 9.20 16.69 6.78
N GLU A 205 9.64 15.48 7.14
CA GLU A 205 9.54 14.30 6.28
C GLU A 205 8.08 13.91 6.00
N THR A 206 7.19 14.12 7.01
CA THR A 206 5.75 13.91 6.86
C THR A 206 5.16 14.88 5.86
N GLU A 207 5.52 16.17 5.92
CA GLU A 207 5.02 17.17 4.97
C GLU A 207 5.54 16.92 3.56
N GLU A 208 6.80 16.53 3.40
CA GLU A 208 7.36 16.13 2.09
C GLU A 208 6.60 14.93 1.50
N MET A 209 6.28 13.92 2.32
CA MET A 209 5.49 12.77 1.87
C MET A 209 4.04 13.16 1.53
N SER A 210 3.46 14.09 2.30
CA SER A 210 2.13 14.64 2.01
C SER A 210 2.10 15.33 0.66
N GLU A 211 3.15 16.08 0.32
CA GLU A 211 3.26 16.74 -0.98
C GLU A 211 3.41 15.72 -2.12
N VAL A 212 4.15 14.62 -1.93
CA VAL A 212 4.20 13.52 -2.90
C VAL A 212 2.80 12.94 -3.13
N ILE A 213 2.03 12.69 -2.08
CA ILE A 213 0.66 12.18 -2.19
C ILE A 213 -0.23 13.18 -2.96
N ARG A 214 -0.14 14.49 -2.65
CA ARG A 214 -0.87 15.53 -3.38
C ARG A 214 -0.48 15.59 -4.87
N GLN A 215 0.80 15.40 -5.19
CA GLN A 215 1.25 15.36 -6.59
C GLN A 215 0.69 14.14 -7.33
N LEU A 216 0.64 12.98 -6.68
CA LEU A 216 0.02 11.79 -7.24
C LEU A 216 -1.49 11.99 -7.49
N GLN A 217 -2.20 12.64 -6.57
CA GLN A 217 -3.60 13.03 -6.76
C GLN A 217 -3.80 13.94 -7.99
N ARG A 218 -2.97 14.99 -8.11
CA ARG A 218 -3.03 15.91 -9.28
C ARG A 218 -2.79 15.19 -10.60
N ARG A 219 -2.07 14.06 -10.59
CA ARG A 219 -1.89 13.19 -11.77
C ARG A 219 -3.01 12.15 -11.94
N GLY A 220 -4.06 12.19 -11.12
CA GLY A 220 -5.22 11.31 -11.21
C GLY A 220 -5.00 9.92 -10.65
N GLN A 221 -3.98 9.71 -9.79
CA GLN A 221 -3.73 8.41 -9.16
C GLN A 221 -4.82 8.10 -8.13
N SER A 222 -5.55 7.00 -8.32
CA SER A 222 -6.52 6.51 -7.33
C SER A 222 -5.78 5.85 -6.17
N MET A 223 -6.13 6.23 -4.93
CA MET A 223 -5.42 5.79 -3.74
C MET A 223 -6.36 5.39 -2.61
N LEU A 224 -6.03 4.30 -1.92
CA LEU A 224 -6.60 3.95 -0.63
C LEU A 224 -5.50 4.05 0.42
N LEU A 225 -5.71 4.90 1.44
CA LEU A 225 -4.70 5.30 2.41
C LEU A 225 -5.13 4.86 3.82
N ILE A 226 -4.29 4.10 4.55
CA ILE A 226 -4.39 3.99 6.01
C ILE A 226 -3.46 5.01 6.63
N GLU A 227 -3.96 5.83 7.52
CA GLU A 227 -3.17 6.77 8.30
C GLU A 227 -3.77 7.03 9.69
N HIS A 228 -2.88 7.34 10.63
CA HIS A 228 -3.26 7.70 12.00
C HIS A 228 -3.14 9.21 12.27
N LYS A 229 -2.40 9.93 11.42
CA LYS A 229 -2.24 11.38 11.51
C LYS A 229 -3.45 12.04 10.85
N LEU A 230 -4.43 12.45 11.66
CA LEU A 230 -5.68 13.06 11.16
C LEU A 230 -5.42 14.30 10.30
N ASP A 231 -4.42 15.12 10.64
CA ASP A 231 -4.08 16.32 9.86
C ASP A 231 -3.66 15.96 8.42
N LEU A 232 -2.90 14.87 8.25
CA LEU A 232 -2.55 14.37 6.92
C LEU A 232 -3.80 13.86 6.19
N VAL A 233 -4.65 13.08 6.87
CA VAL A 233 -5.90 12.58 6.28
C VAL A 233 -6.76 13.73 5.78
N MET A 234 -6.95 14.78 6.62
CA MET A 234 -7.73 15.97 6.24
C MET A 234 -7.13 16.73 5.05
N ALA A 235 -5.79 16.72 4.92
CA ALA A 235 -5.09 17.44 3.85
C ALA A 235 -5.09 16.72 2.51
N VAL A 236 -5.25 15.37 2.49
CA VAL A 236 -5.08 14.59 1.27
C VAL A 236 -6.29 13.72 0.88
N ALA A 237 -7.23 13.45 1.78
CA ALA A 237 -8.36 12.58 1.44
C ALA A 237 -9.48 13.37 0.75
N HIS A 238 -10.05 12.81 -0.32
CA HIS A 238 -11.33 13.27 -0.88
C HIS A 238 -12.51 12.76 -0.04
N ARG A 239 -12.37 11.55 0.48
CA ARG A 239 -13.37 10.91 1.33
C ARG A 239 -12.68 10.07 2.41
N VAL A 240 -13.32 9.97 3.55
CA VAL A 240 -12.85 9.17 4.69
C VAL A 240 -13.86 8.07 4.99
N VAL A 241 -13.36 6.87 5.24
CA VAL A 241 -14.12 5.73 5.75
C VAL A 241 -13.57 5.40 7.13
N ALA A 242 -14.36 5.58 8.16
CA ALA A 242 -13.97 5.25 9.53
C ALA A 242 -14.46 3.84 9.89
N LEU A 243 -13.54 3.01 10.36
CA LEU A 243 -13.84 1.67 10.87
C LEU A 243 -13.76 1.63 12.40
N ASP A 244 -14.67 0.92 13.03
CA ASP A 244 -14.52 0.46 14.40
C ASP A 244 -15.09 -0.95 14.56
N ALA A 245 -14.42 -1.78 15.36
CA ALA A 245 -14.80 -3.15 15.69
C ALA A 245 -15.19 -4.02 14.46
N GLY A 246 -14.57 -3.77 13.29
CA GLY A 246 -14.81 -4.52 12.06
C GLY A 246 -15.96 -4.01 11.19
N GLU A 247 -16.57 -2.89 11.53
CA GLU A 247 -17.69 -2.29 10.80
C GLU A 247 -17.38 -0.88 10.33
N VAL A 248 -18.06 -0.41 9.28
CA VAL A 248 -18.01 1.00 8.86
C VAL A 248 -18.84 1.82 9.83
N LEU A 249 -18.18 2.68 10.60
CA LEU A 249 -18.81 3.55 11.58
C LEU A 249 -19.44 4.77 10.90
N VAL A 250 -18.67 5.43 10.01
CA VAL A 250 -19.09 6.60 9.24
C VAL A 250 -18.24 6.71 7.98
N SER A 251 -18.83 7.22 6.90
CA SER A 251 -18.13 7.53 5.65
C SER A 251 -18.63 8.84 5.10
N GLY A 252 -17.72 9.70 4.63
CA GLY A 252 -18.08 11.00 4.08
C GLY A 252 -16.87 11.89 3.84
N LEU A 253 -17.14 13.19 3.65
CA LEU A 253 -16.07 14.19 3.52
C LEU A 253 -15.22 14.24 4.80
N PRO A 254 -13.93 14.56 4.70
CA PRO A 254 -13.03 14.58 5.84
C PRO A 254 -13.56 15.38 7.03
N GLU A 255 -14.05 16.60 6.79
CA GLU A 255 -14.58 17.48 7.84
C GLU A 255 -15.83 16.92 8.53
N THR A 256 -16.73 16.29 7.76
CA THR A 256 -17.93 15.64 8.29
C THR A 256 -17.57 14.47 9.20
N VAL A 257 -16.62 13.64 8.77
CA VAL A 257 -16.17 12.48 9.55
C VAL A 257 -15.41 12.91 10.80
N ARG A 258 -14.59 13.97 10.71
CA ARG A 258 -13.85 14.53 11.86
C ARG A 258 -14.77 14.98 12.99
N SER A 259 -15.93 15.54 12.68
CA SER A 259 -16.90 16.06 13.65
C SER A 259 -17.91 15.01 14.13
N ASP A 260 -17.87 13.78 13.65
CA ASP A 260 -18.80 12.71 14.04
C ASP A 260 -18.53 12.25 15.47
N SER A 261 -19.54 12.35 16.34
CA SER A 261 -19.42 12.00 17.76
C SER A 261 -19.05 10.52 17.98
N ARG A 262 -19.53 9.62 17.11
CA ARG A 262 -19.23 8.17 17.19
C ARG A 262 -17.74 7.91 16.97
N LEU A 263 -17.12 8.64 16.02
CA LEU A 263 -15.69 8.54 15.78
C LEU A 263 -14.89 9.05 16.99
N ILE A 264 -15.29 10.19 17.55
CA ILE A 264 -14.64 10.76 18.74
C ILE A 264 -14.73 9.76 19.92
N GLU A 265 -15.90 9.17 20.16
CA GLU A 265 -16.09 8.16 21.20
C GLU A 265 -15.23 6.91 20.97
N ALA A 266 -15.13 6.42 19.74
CA ALA A 266 -14.31 5.26 19.38
C ALA A 266 -12.81 5.48 19.67
N TYR A 267 -12.31 6.73 19.49
CA TYR A 267 -10.93 7.08 19.82
C TYR A 267 -10.70 7.40 21.29
N VAL A 268 -11.63 8.10 21.94
CA VAL A 268 -11.52 8.51 23.36
C VAL A 268 -11.82 7.34 24.29
N GLY A 269 -12.84 6.54 24.00
CA GLY A 269 -13.23 5.39 24.82
C GLY A 269 -12.13 4.35 24.99
N LYS A 270 -11.35 4.09 23.94
CA LYS A 270 -10.21 3.16 23.99
C LYS A 270 -8.98 3.72 24.73
N LYS A 271 -8.78 5.04 24.77
CA LYS A 271 -7.72 5.66 25.59
C LYS A 271 -7.97 5.47 27.09
N GLN A 272 -9.20 5.56 27.54
CA GLN A 272 -9.53 5.35 28.97
C GLN A 272 -9.34 3.89 29.40
N VAL A 273 -9.68 2.90 28.57
CA VAL A 273 -9.46 1.49 28.85
C VAL A 273 -7.96 1.15 28.86
N GLY A 274 -7.17 1.71 27.95
CA GLY A 274 -5.70 1.54 27.94
C GLY A 274 -5.00 2.16 29.15
N ALA A 275 -5.44 3.32 29.61
CA ALA A 275 -4.91 3.98 30.81
C ALA A 275 -5.30 3.22 32.10
N ALA A 276 -6.51 2.67 32.17
CA ALA A 276 -6.96 1.84 33.29
C ALA A 276 -6.22 0.50 33.36
N ALA A 277 -5.94 -0.13 32.21
CA ALA A 277 -5.16 -1.37 32.15
C ALA A 277 -3.68 -1.16 32.53
N ALA A 278 -3.09 -0.03 32.16
CA ALA A 278 -1.72 0.31 32.54
C ALA A 278 -1.60 0.63 34.04
N SER A 279 -2.61 1.24 34.65
CA SER A 279 -2.66 1.50 36.09
C SER A 279 -2.96 0.24 36.92
N ALA A 280 -3.71 -0.73 36.38
CA ALA A 280 -3.99 -2.00 37.06
C ALA A 280 -2.82 -2.98 37.05
N GLY A 281 -1.94 -2.90 36.00
CA GLY A 281 -0.71 -3.71 35.93
C GLY A 281 0.42 -3.27 36.86
N ALA A 282 0.36 -2.06 37.41
CA ALA A 282 1.39 -1.51 38.31
C ALA A 282 1.18 -1.88 39.79
N VAL A 283 0.10 -2.59 40.15
CA VAL A 283 -0.27 -2.88 41.57
C VAL A 283 0.09 -4.32 42.01
N LEU A 284 0.66 -5.14 41.15
CA LEU A 284 1.01 -6.53 41.52
C LEU A 284 2.52 -6.81 41.46
N THR A 285 3.31 -6.14 42.28
CA THR A 285 4.60 -6.67 42.74
C THR A 285 4.59 -6.79 44.25
N PRO A 286 4.43 -8.00 44.83
CA PRO A 286 4.64 -8.16 46.25
C PRO A 286 6.15 -8.07 46.55
N SER A 287 6.48 -7.14 47.43
CA SER A 287 7.75 -7.12 48.13
C SER A 287 7.94 -8.42 48.92
N MET A 288 8.84 -9.30 48.47
CA MET A 288 9.44 -10.31 49.32
C MET A 288 10.87 -9.86 49.63
N GLN A 289 11.00 -9.20 50.81
CA GLN A 289 12.23 -9.20 51.60
C GLN A 289 11.98 -10.08 52.82
N ALA A 290 12.72 -11.15 52.96
CA ALA A 290 13.23 -11.70 54.20
C ALA A 290 14.31 -12.73 53.84
#